data_fb5f8e94035f08f9eb40e97f47af31b6
#
_entry.id   fb5f8e94035f08f9eb40e97f47af31b6
#
_cell.length_a   1.000
_cell.length_b   1.000
_cell.length_c   1.000
_cell.angle_alpha   90.00
_cell.angle_beta   90.00
_cell.angle_gamma   90.00
#
_symmetry.space_group_name_H-M   'P 1'
#
loop_
_entity.id
_entity.type
_entity.pdbx_description
1 polymer ?
#
loop_
_entity_poly.entity_id
_entity_poly.type
_entity_poly.pdbx_seq_one_letter_code
_entity_poly.pdbx_strand_id
1 'polypeptide(L)'
;MTRRRGIIASMNAPVFSSAHPADQLAEFTDADAAVARIREIYEASVGAVRARFDAFAGGKPLPSAAHACYPYLGISVNIETMVTDSRPSWGTVAYPGVYGTTVTRPDLLADYYRDQIERLMRYHRVPVVVGLSRRPIPLPFVIEASTTDISYTQARELEASFVLPELNRIDDGIANGTYEPVPGEAWPLSLFPAERVDLALQRLYHYTGTAPQHFQRFVLFTNYQRYVDEFVALGRALMGDGDGGGYTRFVEPGDVVQDLGAAEPDDATRPRVLPQMPAYHLVRGDKLGVTLVNIGVGPSNAKTMTDHLAVLRPHCWLMVGHCGGLRRSQQLGDYVLAHAYVRDDHVLDHDLPPWVPVPPIAEIQVALQEAVARVTGLSGNEMKTRMRTGTVVSTDDRNWELKSKALYARFNQSRAIAIDMESAAVAANGFRLRVPYGTLLCVSDKPLHGELKLRGMANAFYRQRVSQHMTIGLEAIRILRENGVEQLHSRKLRSFDEPAFR
;
A
#
# COMPACT_ATOMS: atom_id res chain seq x y z
N MET A 1 -17.17 -30.97 -25.10
CA MET A 1 -17.65 -30.09 -26.19
C MET A 1 -19.15 -29.80 -25.97
N THR A 2 -19.49 -28.75 -25.23
CA THR A 2 -20.89 -28.28 -25.20
C THR A 2 -20.89 -26.81 -24.78
N ARG A 3 -21.08 -25.95 -25.77
CA ARG A 3 -21.69 -24.62 -25.76
C ARG A 3 -21.36 -23.64 -24.62
N ARG A 4 -20.28 -22.87 -24.77
CA ARG A 4 -20.20 -21.48 -24.31
C ARG A 4 -20.39 -20.52 -25.49
N ARG A 5 -21.63 -20.45 -26.01
CA ARG A 5 -22.13 -19.35 -26.85
C ARG A 5 -23.24 -18.70 -26.04
N GLY A 6 -23.02 -17.49 -25.52
CA GLY A 6 -24.11 -16.75 -24.91
C GLY A 6 -23.77 -15.73 -23.85
N ILE A 7 -22.61 -15.04 -23.91
CA ILE A 7 -22.33 -13.94 -22.96
C ILE A 7 -22.08 -12.60 -23.67
N ILE A 8 -22.25 -12.53 -24.99
CA ILE A 8 -22.09 -11.23 -25.72
C ILE A 8 -23.47 -10.68 -26.18
N ALA A 9 -24.56 -11.28 -25.85
CA ALA A 9 -25.88 -10.80 -26.27
C ALA A 9 -26.75 -10.49 -25.05
N SER A 10 -26.84 -9.22 -24.75
CA SER A 10 -27.71 -8.45 -23.85
C SER A 10 -26.99 -7.80 -22.66
N MET A 11 -25.98 -6.99 -22.92
CA MET A 11 -25.73 -5.84 -22.05
C MET A 11 -26.76 -4.75 -22.38
N ASN A 12 -28.04 -5.04 -22.17
CA ASN A 12 -28.96 -3.99 -21.81
C ASN A 12 -28.41 -3.42 -20.52
N ALA A 13 -27.85 -2.22 -20.58
CA ALA A 13 -27.45 -1.47 -19.39
C ALA A 13 -28.62 -1.60 -18.40
N PRO A 14 -28.39 -2.11 -17.18
CA PRO A 14 -29.48 -2.15 -16.21
C PRO A 14 -29.98 -0.72 -16.08
N VAL A 15 -31.29 -0.54 -16.11
CA VAL A 15 -31.93 0.74 -15.81
C VAL A 15 -31.67 0.98 -14.33
N PHE A 16 -30.48 1.50 -14.00
CA PHE A 16 -30.16 1.90 -12.65
C PHE A 16 -31.12 3.03 -12.28
N SER A 17 -31.74 2.92 -11.13
CA SER A 17 -32.38 4.06 -10.48
C SER A 17 -31.39 5.22 -10.53
N SER A 18 -31.80 6.36 -11.04
CA SER A 18 -30.96 7.57 -11.13
C SER A 18 -30.58 8.16 -9.77
N ALA A 19 -30.99 7.50 -8.68
CA ALA A 19 -30.78 7.95 -7.32
C ALA A 19 -29.54 7.29 -6.70
N HIS A 20 -28.67 8.11 -6.12
CA HIS A 20 -27.56 7.63 -5.30
C HIS A 20 -28.08 6.99 -4.00
N PRO A 21 -27.43 5.90 -3.53
CA PRO A 21 -27.86 5.18 -2.32
C PRO A 21 -27.39 5.86 -1.02
N ALA A 22 -27.75 7.13 -0.83
CA ALA A 22 -27.37 7.94 0.33
C ALA A 22 -28.45 8.97 0.64
N ASP A 23 -28.40 9.50 1.87
CA ASP A 23 -29.32 10.52 2.36
C ASP A 23 -28.60 11.89 2.41
N GLN A 24 -29.36 12.99 2.53
CA GLN A 24 -28.83 14.35 2.63
C GLN A 24 -27.84 14.73 1.51
N LEU A 25 -28.11 14.30 0.28
CA LEU A 25 -27.26 14.53 -0.88
C LEU A 25 -27.20 16.01 -1.24
N ALA A 26 -26.00 16.51 -1.50
CA ALA A 26 -25.74 17.83 -2.07
C ALA A 26 -24.77 17.70 -3.25
N GLU A 27 -24.98 18.52 -4.28
CA GLU A 27 -24.13 18.58 -5.47
C GLU A 27 -23.01 19.60 -5.29
N PHE A 28 -21.83 19.28 -5.80
CA PHE A 28 -20.63 20.11 -5.73
C PHE A 28 -19.95 20.19 -7.10
N THR A 29 -19.61 21.40 -7.51
CA THR A 29 -18.81 21.71 -8.69
C THR A 29 -17.40 22.17 -8.33
N ASP A 30 -17.07 22.17 -7.04
CA ASP A 30 -15.78 22.51 -6.48
C ASP A 30 -15.29 21.39 -5.55
N ALA A 31 -14.04 20.97 -5.72
CA ALA A 31 -13.49 19.83 -4.99
C ALA A 31 -13.22 20.15 -3.51
N ASP A 32 -12.80 21.37 -3.20
CA ASP A 32 -12.55 21.78 -1.81
C ASP A 32 -13.88 21.84 -1.02
N ALA A 33 -14.94 22.35 -1.64
CA ALA A 33 -16.28 22.37 -1.04
C ALA A 33 -16.80 20.93 -0.81
N ALA A 34 -16.59 20.02 -1.76
CA ALA A 34 -16.95 18.61 -1.62
C ALA A 34 -16.19 17.95 -0.47
N VAL A 35 -14.88 18.17 -0.38
CA VAL A 35 -14.02 17.63 0.71
C VAL A 35 -14.40 18.24 2.06
N ALA A 36 -14.75 19.54 2.12
CA ALA A 36 -15.24 20.17 3.34
C ALA A 36 -16.53 19.51 3.83
N ARG A 37 -17.47 19.20 2.92
CA ARG A 37 -18.69 18.48 3.27
C ARG A 37 -18.45 17.05 3.73
N ILE A 38 -17.51 16.34 3.10
CA ILE A 38 -17.06 15.01 3.56
C ILE A 38 -16.54 15.10 5.00
N ARG A 39 -15.72 16.09 5.29
CA ARG A 39 -15.17 16.32 6.63
C ARG A 39 -16.26 16.60 7.66
N GLU A 40 -17.19 17.49 7.36
CA GLU A 40 -18.30 17.82 8.23
C GLU A 40 -19.13 16.59 8.61
N ILE A 41 -19.52 15.77 7.62
CA ILE A 41 -20.29 14.54 7.86
C ILE A 41 -19.48 13.54 8.69
N TYR A 42 -18.20 13.35 8.37
CA TYR A 42 -17.33 12.40 9.08
C TYR A 42 -17.12 12.81 10.53
N GLU A 43 -16.78 14.06 10.79
CA GLU A 43 -16.55 14.58 12.15
C GLU A 43 -17.81 14.53 13.01
N ALA A 44 -18.96 14.88 12.45
CA ALA A 44 -20.24 14.77 13.14
C ALA A 44 -20.56 13.31 13.51
N SER A 45 -20.35 12.36 12.59
CA SER A 45 -20.58 10.93 12.81
C SER A 45 -19.63 10.35 13.85
N VAL A 46 -18.34 10.62 13.74
CA VAL A 46 -17.31 10.19 14.71
C VAL A 46 -17.59 10.79 16.09
N GLY A 47 -17.95 12.07 16.15
CA GLY A 47 -18.32 12.75 17.38
C GLY A 47 -19.51 12.10 18.08
N ALA A 48 -20.54 11.68 17.33
CA ALA A 48 -21.70 10.99 17.87
C ALA A 48 -21.33 9.61 18.45
N VAL A 49 -20.49 8.83 17.76
CA VAL A 49 -20.01 7.53 18.24
C VAL A 49 -19.17 7.70 19.50
N ARG A 50 -18.25 8.68 19.55
CA ARG A 50 -17.43 8.98 20.74
C ARG A 50 -18.28 9.39 21.92
N ALA A 51 -19.21 10.33 21.75
CA ALA A 51 -20.10 10.78 22.82
C ALA A 51 -20.94 9.61 23.40
N ARG A 52 -21.40 8.70 22.54
CA ARG A 52 -22.11 7.50 22.97
C ARG A 52 -21.18 6.55 23.74
N PHE A 53 -19.93 6.39 23.33
CA PHE A 53 -18.94 5.57 24.01
C PHE A 53 -18.56 6.15 25.39
N ASP A 54 -18.36 7.46 25.49
CA ASP A 54 -18.05 8.13 26.76
C ASP A 54 -19.23 8.00 27.75
N ALA A 55 -20.46 8.10 27.25
CA ALA A 55 -21.66 7.86 28.08
C ALA A 55 -21.73 6.41 28.56
N PHE A 56 -21.41 5.45 27.66
CA PHE A 56 -21.37 4.01 28.01
C PHE A 56 -20.32 3.72 29.10
N ALA A 57 -19.09 4.18 28.88
CA ALA A 57 -17.99 4.01 29.83
C ALA A 57 -18.32 4.65 31.21
N GLY A 58 -19.02 5.78 31.20
CA GLY A 58 -19.46 6.49 32.40
C GLY A 58 -20.76 5.96 33.03
N GLY A 59 -21.35 4.88 32.50
CA GLY A 59 -22.62 4.33 33.00
C GLY A 59 -23.83 5.26 32.86
N LYS A 60 -23.80 6.18 31.87
CA LYS A 60 -24.85 7.17 31.60
C LYS A 60 -25.82 6.65 30.53
N PRO A 61 -27.03 7.24 30.41
CA PRO A 61 -27.94 6.96 29.31
C PRO A 61 -27.26 7.21 27.96
N LEU A 62 -27.41 6.24 27.03
CA LEU A 62 -26.73 6.32 25.74
C LEU A 62 -27.44 7.28 24.78
N PRO A 63 -26.74 8.32 24.25
CA PRO A 63 -27.30 9.17 23.21
C PRO A 63 -27.49 8.37 21.91
N SER A 64 -28.43 8.83 21.08
CA SER A 64 -28.65 8.21 19.76
C SER A 64 -27.44 8.42 18.86
N ALA A 65 -27.03 7.36 18.15
CA ALA A 65 -26.03 7.42 17.07
C ALA A 65 -26.61 6.87 15.75
N ALA A 66 -27.92 6.95 15.58
CA ALA A 66 -28.61 6.39 14.41
C ALA A 66 -28.13 6.93 13.05
N HIS A 67 -27.54 8.14 13.04
CA HIS A 67 -27.00 8.78 11.84
C HIS A 67 -25.46 8.82 11.82
N ALA A 68 -24.78 8.06 12.67
CA ALA A 68 -23.33 7.98 12.70
C ALA A 68 -22.82 7.06 11.58
N CYS A 69 -22.96 7.51 10.35
CA CYS A 69 -22.59 6.77 9.15
C CYS A 69 -21.42 7.45 8.43
N TYR A 70 -20.74 6.68 7.56
CA TYR A 70 -19.68 7.22 6.69
C TYR A 70 -20.24 8.23 5.70
N PRO A 71 -19.46 9.25 5.30
CA PRO A 71 -19.79 10.06 4.13
C PRO A 71 -19.85 9.20 2.88
N TYR A 72 -20.75 9.56 1.98
CA TYR A 72 -20.86 9.02 0.64
C TYR A 72 -20.38 10.04 -0.37
N LEU A 73 -19.61 9.60 -1.36
CA LEU A 73 -19.19 10.38 -2.51
C LEU A 73 -19.62 9.66 -3.78
N GLY A 74 -20.32 10.35 -4.69
CA GLY A 74 -20.82 9.77 -5.91
C GLY A 74 -20.80 10.71 -7.11
N ILE A 75 -21.05 10.14 -8.29
CA ILE A 75 -21.20 10.86 -9.56
C ILE A 75 -22.20 10.13 -10.46
N SER A 76 -23.00 10.89 -11.20
CA SER A 76 -23.87 10.35 -12.24
C SER A 76 -23.33 10.75 -13.61
N VAL A 77 -23.03 9.76 -14.45
CA VAL A 77 -22.51 9.95 -15.80
C VAL A 77 -23.49 9.39 -16.81
N ASN A 78 -23.92 10.19 -17.76
CA ASN A 78 -24.77 9.78 -18.86
C ASN A 78 -23.96 9.63 -20.17
N ILE A 79 -24.60 9.20 -21.24
CA ILE A 79 -23.94 8.98 -22.52
C ILE A 79 -23.34 10.26 -23.12
N GLU A 80 -23.94 11.42 -22.84
CA GLU A 80 -23.47 12.72 -23.35
C GLU A 80 -22.26 13.24 -22.61
N THR A 81 -22.10 12.84 -21.33
CA THR A 81 -20.98 13.21 -20.46
C THR A 81 -19.88 12.15 -20.40
N MET A 82 -20.04 11.06 -21.16
CA MET A 82 -19.00 10.04 -21.29
C MET A 82 -17.78 10.58 -22.00
N VAL A 83 -16.61 10.27 -21.45
CA VAL A 83 -15.31 10.63 -22.01
C VAL A 83 -14.84 9.54 -22.95
N THR A 84 -14.59 9.89 -24.20
CA THR A 84 -14.01 8.97 -25.18
C THR A 84 -12.48 8.96 -25.17
N ASP A 85 -11.84 9.90 -24.44
CA ASP A 85 -10.39 9.98 -24.32
C ASP A 85 -9.88 8.93 -23.32
N SER A 86 -9.20 7.94 -23.81
CA SER A 86 -8.61 6.85 -23.01
C SER A 86 -7.18 7.12 -22.50
N ARG A 87 -6.65 8.31 -22.73
CA ARG A 87 -5.29 8.70 -22.30
C ARG A 87 -5.14 8.80 -20.78
N PRO A 88 -6.13 9.31 -20.01
CA PRO A 88 -6.02 9.36 -18.57
C PRO A 88 -5.88 7.98 -17.95
N SER A 89 -5.02 7.86 -16.93
CA SER A 89 -4.81 6.60 -16.23
C SER A 89 -5.94 6.30 -15.22
N TRP A 90 -6.58 7.35 -14.71
CA TRP A 90 -7.68 7.32 -13.74
C TRP A 90 -8.53 8.58 -13.86
N GLY A 91 -9.65 8.64 -13.14
CA GLY A 91 -10.58 9.77 -13.16
C GLY A 91 -11.68 9.65 -14.21
N THR A 92 -11.75 8.54 -14.94
CA THR A 92 -12.81 8.26 -15.91
C THR A 92 -13.53 6.97 -15.57
N VAL A 93 -14.82 6.91 -15.87
CA VAL A 93 -15.65 5.69 -15.75
C VAL A 93 -15.85 5.06 -17.11
N ALA A 94 -16.03 3.72 -17.13
CA ALA A 94 -16.10 2.95 -18.38
C ALA A 94 -17.49 3.03 -19.06
N TYR A 95 -18.56 3.18 -18.29
CA TYR A 95 -19.94 3.12 -18.79
C TYR A 95 -20.79 4.24 -18.19
N PRO A 96 -21.90 4.64 -18.86
CA PRO A 96 -22.91 5.51 -18.24
C PRO A 96 -23.52 4.81 -17.01
N GLY A 97 -23.72 5.57 -15.94
CA GLY A 97 -24.32 5.03 -14.71
C GLY A 97 -24.09 5.91 -13.50
N VAL A 98 -24.52 5.40 -12.36
CA VAL A 98 -24.29 5.99 -11.05
C VAL A 98 -23.09 5.28 -10.39
N TYR A 99 -22.11 6.05 -10.00
CA TYR A 99 -20.90 5.59 -9.34
C TYR A 99 -20.80 6.18 -7.96
N GLY A 100 -20.28 5.42 -6.99
CA GLY A 100 -20.16 5.89 -5.64
C GLY A 100 -19.22 5.07 -4.77
N THR A 101 -18.85 5.64 -3.64
CA THR A 101 -18.07 4.98 -2.60
C THR A 101 -18.32 5.62 -1.26
N THR A 102 -18.13 4.90 -0.18
CA THR A 102 -17.99 5.47 1.15
C THR A 102 -16.56 5.96 1.35
N VAL A 103 -16.38 7.06 2.05
CA VAL A 103 -15.07 7.67 2.34
C VAL A 103 -14.87 7.85 3.84
N THR A 104 -13.61 7.87 4.27
CA THR A 104 -13.22 7.98 5.68
C THR A 104 -11.96 8.81 5.84
N ARG A 105 -11.62 9.17 7.09
CA ARG A 105 -10.36 9.82 7.47
C ARG A 105 -9.99 11.02 6.57
N PRO A 106 -10.88 12.03 6.44
CA PRO A 106 -10.55 13.24 5.68
C PRO A 106 -9.39 14.05 6.28
N ASP A 107 -9.04 13.82 7.54
CA ASP A 107 -7.82 14.33 8.16
C ASP A 107 -6.54 13.81 7.49
N LEU A 108 -6.57 12.57 7.00
CA LEU A 108 -5.45 11.87 6.37
C LEU A 108 -5.51 11.88 4.85
N LEU A 109 -6.71 11.80 4.27
CA LEU A 109 -6.95 11.51 2.85
C LEU A 109 -7.54 12.69 2.06
N ALA A 110 -7.69 13.90 2.66
CA ALA A 110 -8.30 15.03 2.00
C ALA A 110 -7.64 15.38 0.65
N ASP A 111 -6.31 15.42 0.59
CA ASP A 111 -5.59 15.74 -0.65
C ASP A 111 -5.80 14.67 -1.74
N TYR A 112 -5.87 13.41 -1.34
CA TYR A 112 -6.22 12.31 -2.25
C TYR A 112 -7.65 12.48 -2.76
N TYR A 113 -8.63 12.73 -1.91
CA TYR A 113 -10.02 12.94 -2.34
C TYR A 113 -10.16 14.16 -3.25
N ARG A 114 -9.50 15.26 -2.93
CA ARG A 114 -9.49 16.46 -3.78
C ARG A 114 -9.00 16.14 -5.19
N ASP A 115 -7.83 15.50 -5.32
CA ASP A 115 -7.26 15.10 -6.62
C ASP A 115 -8.22 14.20 -7.41
N GLN A 116 -8.85 13.22 -6.75
CA GLN A 116 -9.78 12.31 -7.42
C GLN A 116 -11.08 13.01 -7.86
N ILE A 117 -11.64 13.86 -7.03
CA ILE A 117 -12.85 14.65 -7.33
C ILE A 117 -12.58 15.63 -8.48
N GLU A 118 -11.46 16.35 -8.45
CA GLU A 118 -11.07 17.27 -9.54
C GLU A 118 -10.96 16.55 -10.88
N ARG A 119 -10.38 15.34 -10.88
CA ARG A 119 -10.24 14.52 -12.10
C ARG A 119 -11.60 14.08 -12.63
N LEU A 120 -12.50 13.59 -11.76
CA LEU A 120 -13.86 13.21 -12.16
C LEU A 120 -14.59 14.39 -12.81
N MET A 121 -14.62 15.55 -12.14
CA MET A 121 -15.31 16.74 -12.65
C MET A 121 -14.68 17.27 -13.93
N ARG A 122 -13.36 17.26 -14.02
CA ARG A 122 -12.61 17.70 -15.23
C ARG A 122 -12.96 16.85 -16.45
N TYR A 123 -13.01 15.53 -16.29
CA TYR A 123 -13.24 14.64 -17.40
C TYR A 123 -14.71 14.53 -17.77
N HIS A 124 -15.59 14.36 -16.80
CA HIS A 124 -17.03 14.13 -17.05
C HIS A 124 -17.86 15.41 -17.14
N ARG A 125 -17.34 16.54 -16.66
CA ARG A 125 -18.01 17.87 -16.67
C ARG A 125 -19.37 17.85 -15.98
N VAL A 126 -19.53 17.03 -14.96
CA VAL A 126 -20.72 16.93 -14.12
C VAL A 126 -20.33 17.13 -12.65
N PRO A 127 -21.25 17.62 -11.80
CA PRO A 127 -20.99 17.73 -10.37
C PRO A 127 -20.80 16.36 -9.73
N VAL A 128 -20.07 16.33 -8.63
CA VAL A 128 -20.10 15.21 -7.70
C VAL A 128 -21.16 15.42 -6.66
N VAL A 129 -21.66 14.35 -6.07
CA VAL A 129 -22.61 14.40 -4.95
C VAL A 129 -21.94 13.89 -3.67
N VAL A 130 -22.18 14.58 -2.57
CA VAL A 130 -21.76 14.18 -1.23
C VAL A 130 -22.97 14.10 -0.32
N GLY A 131 -23.05 13.04 0.48
CA GLY A 131 -24.15 12.85 1.42
C GLY A 131 -23.80 11.87 2.53
N LEU A 132 -24.80 11.52 3.35
CA LEU A 132 -24.67 10.54 4.41
C LEU A 132 -24.95 9.14 3.86
N SER A 133 -24.01 8.24 3.93
CA SER A 133 -24.22 6.84 3.51
C SER A 133 -25.16 6.10 4.50
N ARG A 134 -25.55 4.90 4.11
CA ARG A 134 -26.27 3.97 5.01
C ARG A 134 -25.34 2.98 5.73
N ARG A 135 -24.03 3.24 5.69
CA ARG A 135 -23.01 2.40 6.35
C ARG A 135 -22.59 3.05 7.66
N PRO A 136 -22.98 2.50 8.81
CA PRO A 136 -22.61 3.05 10.11
C PRO A 136 -21.10 2.90 10.33
N ILE A 137 -20.52 3.83 11.09
CA ILE A 137 -19.10 3.76 11.48
C ILE A 137 -18.96 2.83 12.68
N PRO A 138 -18.25 1.70 12.58
CA PRO A 138 -18.02 0.79 13.68
C PRO A 138 -17.19 1.42 14.80
N LEU A 139 -17.57 1.12 16.04
CA LEU A 139 -16.89 1.66 17.23
C LEU A 139 -15.37 1.45 17.22
N PRO A 140 -14.81 0.26 16.91
CA PRO A 140 -13.37 0.03 16.93
C PRO A 140 -12.56 0.93 16.00
N PHE A 141 -13.19 1.54 14.98
CA PHE A 141 -12.52 2.45 14.04
C PHE A 141 -12.53 3.91 14.51
N VAL A 142 -13.25 4.20 15.59
CA VAL A 142 -13.39 5.56 16.17
C VAL A 142 -12.60 5.71 17.46
N ILE A 143 -12.58 4.66 18.29
CA ILE A 143 -11.79 4.64 19.51
C ILE A 143 -10.38 4.14 19.15
N GLU A 144 -9.41 4.99 19.24
CA GLU A 144 -8.01 4.56 19.29
C GLU A 144 -7.83 3.66 20.51
N ALA A 145 -6.82 2.78 20.51
CA ALA A 145 -6.48 1.92 21.65
C ALA A 145 -6.35 2.78 22.90
N SER A 146 -7.48 3.09 23.51
CA SER A 146 -7.64 4.20 24.38
C SER A 146 -7.36 3.81 25.82
N THR A 147 -6.85 4.78 26.53
CA THR A 147 -6.73 4.92 27.98
C THR A 147 -8.05 4.74 28.77
N THR A 148 -9.17 4.42 28.13
CA THR A 148 -10.44 4.22 28.83
C THR A 148 -10.55 2.77 29.28
N ASP A 149 -10.35 2.53 30.57
CA ASP A 149 -10.55 1.24 31.20
C ASP A 149 -12.03 0.84 31.12
N ILE A 150 -12.33 -0.17 30.31
CA ILE A 150 -13.64 -0.79 30.22
C ILE A 150 -13.62 -2.04 31.12
N SER A 151 -14.58 -2.16 32.02
CA SER A 151 -14.74 -3.37 32.85
C SER A 151 -15.09 -4.58 31.96
N TYR A 152 -14.78 -5.79 32.44
CA TYR A 152 -15.13 -7.03 31.74
C TYR A 152 -16.63 -7.14 31.42
N THR A 153 -17.50 -6.66 32.31
CA THR A 153 -18.95 -6.64 32.08
C THR A 153 -19.33 -5.72 30.95
N GLN A 154 -18.78 -4.51 30.92
CA GLN A 154 -18.98 -3.56 29.84
C GLN A 154 -18.46 -4.09 28.49
N ALA A 155 -17.33 -4.78 28.48
CA ALA A 155 -16.80 -5.39 27.24
C ALA A 155 -17.79 -6.39 26.61
N ARG A 156 -18.56 -7.13 27.41
CA ARG A 156 -19.61 -8.03 26.92
C ARG A 156 -20.86 -7.30 26.40
N GLU A 157 -21.12 -6.10 26.87
CA GLU A 157 -22.29 -5.30 26.51
C GLU A 157 -22.01 -4.43 25.25
N LEU A 158 -20.76 -4.35 24.80
CA LEU A 158 -20.39 -3.54 23.62
C LEU A 158 -21.15 -3.96 22.36
N GLU A 159 -21.30 -5.27 22.11
CA GLU A 159 -22.03 -5.78 20.94
C GLU A 159 -23.50 -5.35 20.91
N ALA A 160 -24.13 -5.27 22.09
CA ALA A 160 -25.53 -4.85 22.20
C ALA A 160 -25.69 -3.32 22.05
N SER A 161 -24.63 -2.57 22.27
CA SER A 161 -24.67 -1.11 22.40
C SER A 161 -24.11 -0.36 21.21
N PHE A 162 -23.23 -1.00 20.42
CA PHE A 162 -22.50 -0.37 19.32
C PHE A 162 -22.45 -1.24 18.08
N VAL A 163 -22.27 -0.57 16.95
CA VAL A 163 -21.97 -1.25 15.69
C VAL A 163 -20.53 -1.76 15.71
N LEU A 164 -20.35 -3.03 15.40
CA LEU A 164 -19.05 -3.67 15.20
C LEU A 164 -18.78 -3.92 13.72
N PRO A 165 -17.49 -4.10 13.31
CA PRO A 165 -17.17 -4.36 11.92
C PRO A 165 -17.78 -5.68 11.42
N GLU A 166 -18.48 -5.63 10.31
CA GLU A 166 -18.99 -6.80 9.61
C GLU A 166 -17.93 -7.32 8.62
N LEU A 167 -17.00 -8.16 9.08
CA LEU A 167 -15.85 -8.61 8.29
C LEU A 167 -16.23 -9.33 6.99
N ASN A 168 -17.38 -9.95 6.91
CA ASN A 168 -17.90 -10.56 5.69
C ASN A 168 -18.31 -9.56 4.60
N ARG A 169 -18.32 -8.27 4.90
CA ARG A 169 -18.56 -7.16 3.95
C ARG A 169 -17.31 -6.34 3.69
N ILE A 170 -16.19 -6.70 4.31
CA ILE A 170 -14.90 -6.02 4.14
C ILE A 170 -13.98 -6.96 3.36
N ASP A 171 -14.03 -6.87 2.02
CA ASP A 171 -13.23 -7.69 1.12
C ASP A 171 -12.46 -6.84 0.09
N ASP A 172 -11.67 -7.50 -0.71
CA ASP A 172 -10.92 -6.93 -1.82
C ASP A 172 -11.52 -7.33 -3.19
N GLY A 173 -12.81 -7.67 -3.27
CA GLY A 173 -13.47 -8.13 -4.49
C GLY A 173 -13.33 -7.14 -5.65
N ILE A 174 -13.42 -5.82 -5.37
CA ILE A 174 -13.20 -4.77 -6.38
C ILE A 174 -11.75 -4.81 -6.88
N ALA A 175 -10.79 -4.88 -5.98
CA ALA A 175 -9.37 -4.94 -6.33
C ALA A 175 -9.01 -6.22 -7.09
N ASN A 176 -9.62 -7.35 -6.74
CA ASN A 176 -9.41 -8.66 -7.36
C ASN A 176 -10.14 -8.82 -8.71
N GLY A 177 -11.03 -7.87 -9.05
CA GLY A 177 -11.88 -7.99 -10.25
C GLY A 177 -12.96 -9.09 -10.14
N THR A 178 -13.34 -9.44 -8.93
CA THR A 178 -14.39 -10.44 -8.60
C THR A 178 -15.67 -9.80 -8.06
N TYR A 179 -15.71 -8.46 -8.01
CA TYR A 179 -16.89 -7.72 -7.59
C TYR A 179 -18.05 -7.97 -8.54
N GLU A 180 -19.19 -8.33 -8.00
CA GLU A 180 -20.45 -8.45 -8.74
C GLU A 180 -21.36 -7.27 -8.39
N PRO A 181 -21.82 -6.50 -9.40
CA PRO A 181 -22.72 -5.38 -9.18
C PRO A 181 -24.03 -5.82 -8.52
N VAL A 182 -24.43 -5.13 -7.48
CA VAL A 182 -25.70 -5.36 -6.81
C VAL A 182 -26.78 -4.45 -7.44
N PRO A 183 -27.92 -4.99 -7.89
CA PRO A 183 -28.99 -4.18 -8.45
C PRO A 183 -29.45 -3.09 -7.48
N GLY A 184 -29.48 -1.83 -7.95
CA GLY A 184 -29.85 -0.67 -7.14
C GLY A 184 -28.74 -0.03 -6.33
N GLU A 185 -27.52 -0.61 -6.32
CA GLU A 185 -26.33 0.03 -5.76
C GLU A 185 -25.56 0.79 -6.85
N ALA A 186 -24.77 1.78 -6.43
CA ALA A 186 -23.86 2.49 -7.33
C ALA A 186 -22.64 1.62 -7.67
N TRP A 187 -22.11 1.76 -8.89
CA TRP A 187 -20.85 1.15 -9.26
C TRP A 187 -19.70 1.71 -8.41
N PRO A 188 -18.67 0.93 -8.08
CA PRO A 188 -17.59 1.41 -7.23
C PRO A 188 -16.78 2.53 -7.89
N LEU A 189 -16.49 3.60 -7.14
CA LEU A 189 -15.57 4.67 -7.54
C LEU A 189 -14.14 4.41 -7.10
N SER A 190 -13.94 3.62 -6.03
CA SER A 190 -12.62 3.33 -5.46
C SER A 190 -12.42 1.84 -5.26
N LEU A 191 -11.16 1.40 -5.15
CA LEU A 191 -10.81 0.01 -4.81
C LEU A 191 -11.21 -0.35 -3.38
N PHE A 192 -11.20 0.63 -2.47
CA PHE A 192 -11.40 0.43 -1.05
C PHE A 192 -12.52 1.31 -0.51
N PRO A 193 -13.63 0.72 -0.05
CA PRO A 193 -14.64 1.44 0.72
C PRO A 193 -14.12 1.82 2.11
N ALA A 194 -14.80 2.72 2.79
CA ALA A 194 -14.37 3.31 4.06
C ALA A 194 -14.01 2.27 5.14
N GLU A 195 -14.86 1.26 5.34
CA GLU A 195 -14.62 0.20 6.34
C GLU A 195 -13.33 -0.58 6.05
N ARG A 196 -13.03 -0.85 4.76
CA ARG A 196 -11.79 -1.52 4.35
C ARG A 196 -10.56 -0.64 4.62
N VAL A 197 -10.70 0.67 4.43
CA VAL A 197 -9.64 1.64 4.75
C VAL A 197 -9.40 1.67 6.26
N ASP A 198 -10.44 1.83 7.08
CA ASP A 198 -10.32 1.94 8.53
C ASP A 198 -9.72 0.67 9.15
N LEU A 199 -10.17 -0.52 8.70
CA LEU A 199 -9.56 -1.79 9.14
C LEU A 199 -8.07 -1.83 8.81
N ALA A 200 -7.69 -1.40 7.60
CA ALA A 200 -6.29 -1.39 7.20
C ALA A 200 -5.45 -0.41 8.02
N LEU A 201 -5.95 0.80 8.30
CA LEU A 201 -5.25 1.80 9.09
C LEU A 201 -5.03 1.34 10.54
N GLN A 202 -6.05 0.71 11.14
CA GLN A 202 -5.92 0.14 12.48
C GLN A 202 -4.87 -0.98 12.52
N ARG A 203 -4.88 -1.87 11.54
CA ARG A 203 -3.88 -2.94 11.42
C ARG A 203 -2.49 -2.40 11.13
N LEU A 204 -2.40 -1.36 10.30
CA LEU A 204 -1.13 -0.72 9.99
C LEU A 204 -0.46 -0.17 11.26
N TYR A 205 -1.20 0.56 12.10
CA TYR A 205 -0.69 1.03 13.39
C TYR A 205 -0.26 -0.12 14.31
N HIS A 206 -1.11 -1.16 14.42
CA HIS A 206 -0.83 -2.34 15.24
C HIS A 206 0.49 -3.03 14.84
N TYR A 207 0.74 -3.21 13.54
CA TYR A 207 1.93 -3.92 13.08
C TYR A 207 3.18 -3.05 13.06
N THR A 208 3.05 -1.74 12.84
CA THR A 208 4.21 -0.87 12.60
C THR A 208 4.59 -0.01 13.79
N GLY A 209 3.67 0.19 14.73
CA GLY A 209 3.86 1.06 15.90
C GLY A 209 3.99 2.53 15.55
N THR A 210 3.59 2.93 14.33
CA THR A 210 3.56 4.34 13.91
C THR A 210 2.20 4.70 13.33
N ALA A 211 1.74 5.89 13.67
CA ALA A 211 0.45 6.37 13.24
C ALA A 211 0.41 6.63 11.72
N PRO A 212 -0.73 6.35 11.05
CA PRO A 212 -0.84 6.45 9.58
C PRO A 212 -0.47 7.79 8.98
N GLN A 213 -0.59 8.89 9.74
CA GLN A 213 -0.22 10.24 9.29
C GLN A 213 1.28 10.40 9.00
N HIS A 214 2.15 9.57 9.54
CA HIS A 214 3.60 9.63 9.32
C HIS A 214 4.02 8.98 8.02
N PHE A 215 3.21 8.07 7.47
CA PHE A 215 3.52 7.37 6.24
C PHE A 215 3.69 8.31 5.06
N GLN A 216 4.71 8.03 4.25
CA GLN A 216 5.08 8.78 3.07
C GLN A 216 4.65 8.03 1.80
N ARG A 217 4.59 8.74 0.67
CA ARG A 217 4.13 8.19 -0.60
C ARG A 217 5.13 7.25 -1.28
N PHE A 218 6.40 7.24 -0.86
CA PHE A 218 7.41 6.28 -1.31
C PHE A 218 7.73 5.32 -0.18
N VAL A 219 7.69 4.02 -0.46
CA VAL A 219 7.89 2.99 0.56
C VAL A 219 9.04 2.07 0.18
N LEU A 220 9.92 1.80 1.13
CA LEU A 220 10.92 0.75 1.07
C LEU A 220 10.50 -0.39 1.99
N PHE A 221 10.50 -1.60 1.48
CA PHE A 221 10.37 -2.81 2.29
C PHE A 221 11.72 -3.47 2.45
N THR A 222 11.99 -3.97 3.63
CA THR A 222 13.13 -4.85 3.91
C THR A 222 12.72 -5.94 4.87
N ASN A 223 13.45 -7.04 4.84
CA ASN A 223 13.28 -8.15 5.78
C ASN A 223 14.49 -8.32 6.72
N TYR A 224 15.39 -7.34 6.76
CA TYR A 224 16.68 -7.49 7.42
C TYR A 224 17.03 -6.29 8.30
N GLN A 225 17.27 -6.53 9.60
CA GLN A 225 17.48 -5.48 10.59
C GLN A 225 18.62 -4.50 10.25
N ARG A 226 19.68 -4.97 9.59
CA ARG A 226 20.80 -4.10 9.22
C ARG A 226 20.42 -2.95 8.28
N TYR A 227 19.41 -3.13 7.42
CA TYR A 227 18.88 -2.03 6.59
C TYR A 227 18.14 -1.01 7.44
N VAL A 228 17.44 -1.47 8.47
CA VAL A 228 16.80 -0.58 9.45
C VAL A 228 17.84 0.24 10.18
N ASP A 229 18.91 -0.42 10.67
CA ASP A 229 19.97 0.26 11.41
C ASP A 229 20.64 1.36 10.55
N GLU A 230 20.91 1.09 9.28
CA GLU A 230 21.45 2.08 8.32
C GLU A 230 20.46 3.23 8.06
N PHE A 231 19.18 2.91 7.89
CA PHE A 231 18.16 3.92 7.65
C PHE A 231 17.95 4.82 8.87
N VAL A 232 17.96 4.25 10.08
CA VAL A 232 17.87 5.00 11.34
C VAL A 232 19.07 5.90 11.53
N ALA A 233 20.28 5.38 11.32
CA ALA A 233 21.50 6.18 11.42
C ALA A 233 21.47 7.37 10.43
N LEU A 234 21.06 7.13 9.19
CA LEU A 234 20.88 8.17 8.17
C LEU A 234 19.80 9.17 8.58
N GLY A 235 18.65 8.71 9.05
CA GLY A 235 17.52 9.56 9.44
C GLY A 235 17.90 10.53 10.54
N ARG A 236 18.57 10.04 11.59
CA ARG A 236 19.07 10.86 12.71
C ARG A 236 20.13 11.85 12.27
N ALA A 237 21.09 11.43 11.42
CA ALA A 237 22.10 12.32 10.87
C ALA A 237 21.49 13.47 10.07
N LEU A 238 20.50 13.17 9.19
CA LEU A 238 19.80 14.18 8.41
C LEU A 238 19.04 15.20 9.28
N MET A 239 18.51 14.78 10.43
CA MET A 239 17.82 15.70 11.35
C MET A 239 18.80 16.59 12.11
N GLY A 240 20.05 16.17 12.30
CA GLY A 240 21.12 17.00 12.88
C GLY A 240 21.75 17.97 11.89
N ASP A 241 21.66 17.72 10.59
CA ASP A 241 22.22 18.54 9.52
C ASP A 241 21.29 19.72 9.16
N GLY A 242 21.87 20.90 8.96
CA GLY A 242 21.12 22.16 8.82
C GLY A 242 20.09 22.23 7.70
N ASP A 243 20.16 21.42 6.62
CA ASP A 243 19.21 21.43 5.50
C ASP A 243 18.31 20.18 5.43
N GLY A 244 18.64 19.13 6.19
CA GLY A 244 17.87 17.88 6.24
C GLY A 244 17.66 17.17 4.92
N GLY A 245 18.30 17.56 3.81
CA GLY A 245 18.09 17.01 2.48
C GLY A 245 16.63 17.16 1.98
N GLY A 246 15.91 18.16 2.49
CA GLY A 246 14.50 18.42 2.20
C GLY A 246 13.53 17.59 3.05
N TYR A 247 14.02 16.83 4.03
CA TYR A 247 13.19 16.18 5.06
C TYR A 247 13.06 17.11 6.27
N THR A 248 11.87 17.13 6.88
CA THR A 248 11.53 18.03 8.00
C THR A 248 11.50 17.33 9.34
N ARG A 249 11.35 16.01 9.33
CA ARG A 249 11.36 15.20 10.55
C ARG A 249 11.69 13.74 10.25
N PHE A 250 12.19 13.06 11.27
CA PHE A 250 12.35 11.61 11.32
C PHE A 250 11.44 11.02 12.38
N VAL A 251 10.71 9.93 12.04
CA VAL A 251 9.77 9.28 12.97
C VAL A 251 10.13 7.81 13.09
N GLU A 252 10.20 7.35 14.33
CA GLU A 252 10.48 5.96 14.72
C GLU A 252 9.26 5.30 15.37
N PRO A 253 9.22 3.96 15.54
CA PRO A 253 8.15 3.27 16.24
C PRO A 253 7.87 3.85 17.64
N GLY A 254 6.58 3.86 18.03
CA GLY A 254 6.10 4.54 19.22
C GLY A 254 5.78 6.02 18.96
N ASP A 255 5.71 6.42 17.69
CA ASP A 255 5.52 7.82 17.25
C ASP A 255 6.60 8.76 17.83
N VAL A 256 7.82 8.24 17.99
CA VAL A 256 8.97 9.03 18.47
C VAL A 256 9.44 9.93 17.33
N VAL A 257 9.31 11.24 17.51
CA VAL A 257 9.56 12.26 16.48
C VAL A 257 10.83 13.03 16.80
N GLN A 258 11.71 13.17 15.82
CA GLN A 258 12.80 14.11 15.79
C GLN A 258 12.58 15.12 14.66
N ASP A 259 12.36 16.38 15.00
CA ASP A 259 12.24 17.46 14.02
C ASP A 259 13.65 17.91 13.57
N LEU A 260 13.74 18.48 12.36
CA LEU A 260 14.96 19.03 11.80
C LEU A 260 15.57 20.09 12.73
N GLY A 261 16.84 19.93 13.05
CA GLY A 261 17.59 20.81 13.98
C GLY A 261 17.30 20.58 15.46
N ALA A 262 16.38 19.65 15.80
CA ALA A 262 16.12 19.28 17.19
C ALA A 262 17.13 18.24 17.71
N ALA A 263 17.34 18.24 19.02
CA ALA A 263 18.11 17.19 19.67
C ALA A 263 17.48 15.81 19.45
N GLU A 264 18.30 14.78 19.43
CA GLU A 264 17.82 13.41 19.36
C GLU A 264 16.94 13.09 20.59
N PRO A 265 15.74 12.47 20.37
CA PRO A 265 14.88 12.05 21.48
C PRO A 265 15.58 11.08 22.42
N ASP A 266 15.26 11.19 23.70
CA ASP A 266 15.79 10.28 24.73
C ASP A 266 15.44 8.83 24.41
N ASP A 267 16.37 7.91 24.61
CA ASP A 267 16.14 6.47 24.44
C ASP A 267 14.98 5.95 25.32
N ALA A 268 14.71 6.59 26.45
CA ALA A 268 13.58 6.25 27.30
C ALA A 268 12.21 6.47 26.65
N THR A 269 12.13 7.30 25.61
CA THR A 269 10.89 7.55 24.83
C THR A 269 10.59 6.45 23.83
N ARG A 270 11.57 5.63 23.50
CA ARG A 270 11.44 4.54 22.55
C ARG A 270 10.77 3.32 23.17
N PRO A 271 9.93 2.58 22.42
CA PRO A 271 9.31 1.37 22.92
C PRO A 271 10.37 0.32 23.26
N ARG A 272 10.26 -0.29 24.44
CA ARG A 272 11.17 -1.36 24.88
C ARG A 272 11.09 -2.61 24.01
N VAL A 273 9.91 -2.86 23.43
CA VAL A 273 9.65 -3.96 22.50
C VAL A 273 9.14 -3.36 21.21
N LEU A 274 9.86 -3.61 20.13
CA LEU A 274 9.43 -3.15 18.81
C LEU A 274 8.19 -3.93 18.36
N PRO A 275 7.30 -3.28 17.57
CA PRO A 275 6.20 -3.95 16.91
C PRO A 275 6.71 -4.99 15.91
N GLN A 276 5.82 -5.86 15.43
CA GLN A 276 6.20 -6.97 14.57
C GLN A 276 6.84 -6.54 13.25
N MET A 277 6.40 -5.43 12.67
CA MET A 277 6.86 -4.89 11.39
C MET A 277 7.11 -3.38 11.52
N PRO A 278 8.13 -2.96 12.29
CA PRO A 278 8.35 -1.55 12.62
C PRO A 278 8.54 -0.70 11.38
N ALA A 279 7.91 0.49 11.38
CA ALA A 279 8.06 1.47 10.32
C ALA A 279 8.83 2.70 10.79
N TYR A 280 9.58 3.30 9.87
CA TYR A 280 10.41 4.48 10.07
C TYR A 280 10.16 5.48 8.94
N HIS A 281 10.10 6.76 9.23
CA HIS A 281 9.67 7.75 8.26
C HIS A 281 10.62 8.93 8.16
N LEU A 282 11.18 9.16 6.99
CA LEU A 282 11.79 10.41 6.58
C LEU A 282 10.69 11.28 5.98
N VAL A 283 10.18 12.21 6.77
CA VAL A 283 8.97 12.99 6.45
C VAL A 283 9.30 14.24 5.66
N ARG A 284 8.52 14.48 4.61
CA ARG A 284 8.49 15.73 3.84
C ARG A 284 7.11 16.37 3.94
N GLY A 285 7.05 17.70 3.85
CA GLY A 285 5.77 18.44 3.89
C GLY A 285 4.83 18.11 2.74
N ASP A 286 5.37 17.74 1.58
CA ASP A 286 4.64 17.32 0.37
C ASP A 286 4.24 15.83 0.38
N LYS A 287 4.49 15.11 1.47
CA LYS A 287 4.31 13.65 1.58
C LYS A 287 5.16 12.80 0.61
N LEU A 288 6.08 13.41 -0.15
CA LEU A 288 6.98 12.71 -1.05
C LEU A 288 8.27 12.21 -0.36
N GLY A 289 8.23 12.07 0.95
CA GLY A 289 9.28 11.44 1.74
C GLY A 289 9.34 9.92 1.57
N VAL A 290 10.05 9.26 2.49
CA VAL A 290 10.29 7.82 2.45
C VAL A 290 9.82 7.17 3.74
N THR A 291 9.04 6.12 3.61
CA THR A 291 8.75 5.17 4.70
C THR A 291 9.54 3.89 4.48
N LEU A 292 10.35 3.48 5.45
CA LEU A 292 10.95 2.14 5.50
C LEU A 292 10.11 1.27 6.43
N VAL A 293 9.75 0.06 5.99
CA VAL A 293 9.09 -0.95 6.83
C VAL A 293 9.94 -2.22 6.86
N ASN A 294 10.28 -2.67 8.05
CA ASN A 294 10.84 -3.99 8.24
C ASN A 294 9.69 -5.02 8.30
N ILE A 295 9.42 -5.66 7.18
CA ILE A 295 8.32 -6.64 7.09
C ILE A 295 8.67 -8.00 7.73
N GLY A 296 9.91 -8.17 8.22
CA GLY A 296 10.38 -9.47 8.65
C GLY A 296 10.50 -10.46 7.48
N VAL A 297 10.72 -11.72 7.80
CA VAL A 297 10.93 -12.78 6.79
C VAL A 297 9.64 -13.53 6.51
N GLY A 298 9.33 -13.68 5.22
CA GLY A 298 8.27 -14.54 4.72
C GLY A 298 7.20 -13.83 3.90
N PRO A 299 6.62 -14.53 2.92
CA PRO A 299 5.68 -13.96 1.96
C PRO A 299 4.35 -13.55 2.62
N SER A 300 3.92 -14.24 3.67
CA SER A 300 2.72 -13.88 4.43
C SER A 300 2.84 -12.51 5.11
N ASN A 301 4.03 -12.19 5.62
CA ASN A 301 4.31 -10.86 6.19
C ASN A 301 4.29 -9.78 5.11
N ALA A 302 4.90 -10.05 3.97
CA ALA A 302 4.90 -9.15 2.81
C ALA A 302 3.46 -8.87 2.33
N LYS A 303 2.63 -9.93 2.23
CA LYS A 303 1.21 -9.81 1.90
C LYS A 303 0.48 -8.93 2.92
N THR A 304 0.60 -9.26 4.20
CA THR A 304 -0.08 -8.53 5.29
C THR A 304 0.24 -7.03 5.24
N MET A 305 1.52 -6.67 5.15
CA MET A 305 1.91 -5.27 5.12
C MET A 305 1.42 -4.54 3.88
N THR A 306 1.54 -5.15 2.70
CA THR A 306 1.11 -4.53 1.45
C THR A 306 -0.42 -4.42 1.35
N ASP A 307 -1.19 -5.38 1.88
CA ASP A 307 -2.66 -5.31 1.97
C ASP A 307 -3.13 -4.10 2.78
N HIS A 308 -2.44 -3.79 3.88
CA HIS A 308 -2.84 -2.67 4.74
C HIS A 308 -2.28 -1.32 4.24
N LEU A 309 -1.06 -1.30 3.75
CA LEU A 309 -0.42 -0.06 3.30
C LEU A 309 -1.03 0.49 2.00
N ALA A 310 -1.60 -0.38 1.16
CA ALA A 310 -2.20 0.02 -0.12
C ALA A 310 -3.31 1.07 0.01
N VAL A 311 -4.05 1.11 1.12
CA VAL A 311 -5.13 2.09 1.33
C VAL A 311 -4.63 3.53 1.44
N LEU A 312 -3.36 3.73 1.81
CA LEU A 312 -2.70 5.04 1.82
C LEU A 312 -2.31 5.54 0.41
N ARG A 313 -2.55 4.73 -0.62
CA ARG A 313 -2.29 5.05 -2.04
C ARG A 313 -0.86 5.55 -2.29
N PRO A 314 0.19 4.79 -1.89
CA PRO A 314 1.57 5.19 -2.15
C PRO A 314 1.82 5.31 -3.66
N HIS A 315 2.80 6.14 -4.03
CA HIS A 315 3.22 6.29 -5.43
C HIS A 315 3.96 5.05 -5.93
N CYS A 316 4.79 4.47 -5.07
CA CYS A 316 5.37 3.15 -5.31
C CYS A 316 5.86 2.53 -4.00
N TRP A 317 6.13 1.24 -4.05
CA TRP A 317 6.93 0.53 -3.07
C TRP A 317 8.03 -0.31 -3.70
N LEU A 318 9.18 -0.35 -3.03
CA LEU A 318 10.34 -1.07 -3.48
C LEU A 318 10.77 -2.09 -2.42
N MET A 319 11.04 -3.33 -2.84
CA MET A 319 11.67 -4.32 -1.98
C MET A 319 13.19 -4.20 -2.12
N VAL A 320 13.88 -3.95 -1.01
CA VAL A 320 15.34 -3.94 -0.90
C VAL A 320 15.76 -4.93 0.18
N GLY A 321 16.47 -5.97 -0.20
CA GLY A 321 16.80 -7.07 0.70
C GLY A 321 17.88 -7.98 0.14
N HIS A 322 18.02 -9.16 0.75
CA HIS A 322 18.97 -10.17 0.32
C HIS A 322 18.30 -11.31 -0.43
N CYS A 323 19.08 -12.00 -1.26
CA CYS A 323 18.66 -13.23 -1.95
C CYS A 323 19.77 -14.26 -2.01
N GLY A 324 19.38 -15.51 -2.18
CA GLY A 324 20.27 -16.59 -2.62
C GLY A 324 20.52 -16.48 -4.13
N GLY A 325 21.79 -16.40 -4.54
CA GLY A 325 22.17 -16.41 -5.95
C GLY A 325 22.08 -17.81 -6.54
N LEU A 326 21.37 -17.96 -7.67
CA LEU A 326 21.17 -19.25 -8.33
C LEU A 326 22.15 -19.51 -9.48
N ARG A 327 22.96 -18.54 -9.86
CA ARG A 327 23.92 -18.67 -10.97
C ARG A 327 25.35 -18.70 -10.46
N ARG A 328 26.12 -19.67 -10.96
CA ARG A 328 27.53 -19.83 -10.60
C ARG A 328 28.38 -18.58 -10.84
N SER A 329 28.04 -17.82 -11.89
CA SER A 329 28.77 -16.61 -12.29
C SER A 329 28.44 -15.37 -11.44
N GLN A 330 27.47 -15.43 -10.52
CA GLN A 330 27.21 -14.36 -9.56
C GLN A 330 28.27 -14.37 -8.46
N GLN A 331 28.51 -13.20 -7.90
CA GLN A 331 29.36 -13.03 -6.74
C GLN A 331 28.57 -12.51 -5.55
N LEU A 332 29.03 -12.76 -4.34
CA LEU A 332 28.44 -12.16 -3.14
C LEU A 332 28.49 -10.62 -3.27
N GLY A 333 27.38 -9.97 -2.98
CA GLY A 333 27.22 -8.54 -3.12
C GLY A 333 26.88 -8.05 -4.53
N ASP A 334 26.66 -8.94 -5.50
CA ASP A 334 26.04 -8.56 -6.76
C ASP A 334 24.57 -8.17 -6.53
N TYR A 335 24.09 -7.24 -7.34
CA TYR A 335 22.69 -6.85 -7.33
C TYR A 335 21.87 -7.68 -8.31
N VAL A 336 20.62 -7.91 -7.95
CA VAL A 336 19.61 -8.56 -8.78
C VAL A 336 18.42 -7.63 -8.92
N LEU A 337 18.22 -7.11 -10.11
CA LEU A 337 17.04 -6.35 -10.49
C LEU A 337 15.99 -7.33 -11.02
N ALA A 338 14.92 -7.52 -10.26
CA ALA A 338 13.83 -8.41 -10.67
C ALA A 338 13.02 -7.83 -11.81
N HIS A 339 12.89 -8.55 -12.93
CA HIS A 339 12.01 -8.19 -14.04
C HIS A 339 10.97 -9.27 -14.37
N ALA A 340 10.95 -10.34 -13.60
CA ALA A 340 9.91 -11.35 -13.60
C ALA A 340 9.91 -12.05 -12.23
N TYR A 341 8.75 -12.53 -11.83
CA TYR A 341 8.53 -13.13 -10.52
C TYR A 341 7.92 -14.52 -10.67
N VAL A 342 8.48 -15.52 -9.98
CA VAL A 342 7.86 -16.83 -9.81
C VAL A 342 7.30 -16.90 -8.40
N ARG A 343 5.99 -17.03 -8.29
CA ARG A 343 5.23 -17.06 -7.04
C ARG A 343 5.15 -18.49 -6.50
N ASP A 344 6.31 -19.04 -6.07
CA ASP A 344 6.39 -20.37 -5.43
C ASP A 344 6.05 -20.28 -3.92
N ASP A 345 5.60 -19.11 -3.48
CA ASP A 345 5.12 -18.81 -2.13
C ASP A 345 3.63 -19.10 -1.92
N HIS A 346 2.84 -19.13 -2.99
CA HIS A 346 1.43 -19.47 -3.03
C HIS A 346 0.47 -18.62 -2.16
N VAL A 347 0.96 -17.58 -1.49
CA VAL A 347 0.14 -16.80 -0.50
C VAL A 347 -0.94 -15.94 -1.14
N LEU A 348 -0.84 -15.67 -2.45
CA LEU A 348 -1.80 -14.87 -3.19
C LEU A 348 -2.54 -15.65 -4.28
N ASP A 349 -2.39 -16.96 -4.36
CA ASP A 349 -2.97 -17.76 -5.45
C ASP A 349 -4.49 -17.72 -5.49
N HIS A 350 -5.13 -17.50 -4.34
CA HIS A 350 -6.57 -17.31 -4.25
C HIS A 350 -7.03 -15.93 -4.76
N ASP A 351 -6.27 -14.88 -4.42
CA ASP A 351 -6.62 -13.48 -4.75
C ASP A 351 -6.16 -13.10 -6.16
N LEU A 352 -5.06 -13.68 -6.61
CA LEU A 352 -4.45 -13.48 -7.93
C LEU A 352 -4.02 -14.85 -8.48
N PRO A 353 -4.78 -15.48 -9.36
CA PRO A 353 -4.48 -16.81 -9.87
C PRO A 353 -3.06 -16.92 -10.48
N PRO A 354 -2.37 -18.09 -10.38
CA PRO A 354 -0.99 -18.25 -10.85
C PRO A 354 -0.76 -17.97 -12.35
N TRP A 355 -1.80 -18.08 -13.19
CA TRP A 355 -1.73 -17.79 -14.61
C TRP A 355 -1.69 -16.29 -14.94
N VAL A 356 -1.99 -15.41 -13.98
CA VAL A 356 -1.91 -13.96 -14.17
C VAL A 356 -0.44 -13.55 -14.12
N PRO A 357 0.11 -12.95 -15.20
CA PRO A 357 1.47 -12.46 -15.20
C PRO A 357 1.60 -11.23 -14.29
N VAL A 358 2.73 -11.13 -13.59
CA VAL A 358 3.09 -9.95 -12.79
C VAL A 358 4.25 -9.26 -13.52
N PRO A 359 3.98 -8.29 -14.41
CA PRO A 359 5.00 -7.64 -15.22
C PRO A 359 5.81 -6.64 -14.39
N PRO A 360 7.07 -6.36 -14.76
CA PRO A 360 7.83 -5.29 -14.14
C PRO A 360 7.25 -3.93 -14.54
N ILE A 361 7.44 -2.93 -13.70
CA ILE A 361 7.07 -1.53 -13.98
C ILE A 361 8.28 -0.83 -14.59
N ALA A 362 8.17 -0.45 -15.86
CA ALA A 362 9.28 0.06 -16.65
C ALA A 362 9.96 1.28 -16.02
N GLU A 363 9.18 2.22 -15.52
CA GLU A 363 9.65 3.44 -14.87
C GLU A 363 10.49 3.14 -13.62
N ILE A 364 10.05 2.13 -12.85
CA ILE A 364 10.77 1.65 -11.66
C ILE A 364 12.06 0.92 -12.05
N GLN A 365 12.02 0.09 -13.12
CA GLN A 365 13.21 -0.61 -13.60
C GLN A 365 14.31 0.36 -14.02
N VAL A 366 13.93 1.40 -14.78
CA VAL A 366 14.88 2.44 -15.24
C VAL A 366 15.47 3.19 -14.03
N ALA A 367 14.63 3.62 -13.08
CA ALA A 367 15.09 4.35 -11.90
C ALA A 367 16.04 3.51 -11.03
N LEU A 368 15.73 2.22 -10.81
CA LEU A 368 16.61 1.33 -10.04
C LEU A 368 17.94 1.09 -10.76
N GLN A 369 17.93 0.88 -12.08
CA GLN A 369 19.14 0.73 -12.87
C GLN A 369 20.01 1.99 -12.81
N GLU A 370 19.41 3.16 -12.98
CA GLU A 370 20.10 4.44 -12.90
C GLU A 370 20.66 4.70 -11.50
N ALA A 371 19.91 4.38 -10.45
CA ALA A 371 20.37 4.50 -9.07
C ALA A 371 21.60 3.62 -8.81
N VAL A 372 21.60 2.37 -9.30
CA VAL A 372 22.80 1.51 -9.23
C VAL A 372 23.98 2.16 -9.93
N ALA A 373 23.78 2.68 -11.15
CA ALA A 373 24.86 3.33 -11.90
C ALA A 373 25.43 4.54 -11.14
N ARG A 374 24.57 5.43 -10.64
CA ARG A 374 24.99 6.63 -9.91
C ARG A 374 25.76 6.32 -8.63
N VAL A 375 25.24 5.39 -7.81
CA VAL A 375 25.83 5.07 -6.50
C VAL A 375 27.11 4.24 -6.63
N THR A 376 27.18 3.35 -7.61
CA THR A 376 28.38 2.51 -7.80
C THR A 376 29.43 3.13 -8.72
N GLY A 377 29.07 4.13 -9.51
CA GLY A 377 29.93 4.68 -10.56
C GLY A 377 30.14 3.76 -11.75
N LEU A 378 29.43 2.62 -11.83
CA LEU A 378 29.57 1.62 -12.88
C LEU A 378 28.66 1.92 -14.09
N SER A 379 29.11 1.56 -15.28
CA SER A 379 28.35 1.73 -16.51
C SER A 379 28.57 0.58 -17.48
N GLY A 380 27.73 0.49 -18.51
CA GLY A 380 27.88 -0.46 -19.60
C GLY A 380 28.05 -1.91 -19.14
N ASN A 381 29.11 -2.57 -19.61
CA ASN A 381 29.38 -3.98 -19.29
C ASN A 381 29.79 -4.20 -17.83
N GLU A 382 30.49 -3.26 -17.20
CA GLU A 382 30.89 -3.38 -15.79
C GLU A 382 29.65 -3.40 -14.90
N MET A 383 28.68 -2.53 -15.16
CA MET A 383 27.42 -2.55 -14.41
C MET A 383 26.68 -3.88 -14.59
N LYS A 384 26.66 -4.47 -15.83
CA LYS A 384 26.04 -5.77 -16.10
C LYS A 384 26.70 -6.92 -15.36
N THR A 385 27.98 -6.82 -15.00
CA THR A 385 28.66 -7.84 -14.19
C THR A 385 28.25 -7.76 -12.72
N ARG A 386 27.89 -6.56 -12.24
CA ARG A 386 27.55 -6.28 -10.84
C ARG A 386 26.04 -6.27 -10.56
N MET A 387 25.24 -5.89 -11.55
CA MET A 387 23.78 -5.94 -11.46
C MET A 387 23.24 -6.77 -12.62
N ARG A 388 22.53 -7.83 -12.26
CA ARG A 388 21.87 -8.73 -13.23
C ARG A 388 20.38 -8.52 -13.18
N THR A 389 19.78 -8.41 -14.34
CA THR A 389 18.34 -8.37 -14.48
C THR A 389 17.82 -9.77 -14.80
N GLY A 390 16.84 -10.25 -14.06
CA GLY A 390 16.33 -11.61 -14.30
C GLY A 390 15.13 -11.98 -13.42
N THR A 391 14.71 -13.23 -13.58
CA THR A 391 13.61 -13.82 -12.80
C THR A 391 14.04 -14.07 -11.37
N VAL A 392 13.22 -13.63 -10.42
CA VAL A 392 13.33 -13.95 -8.97
C VAL A 392 12.23 -14.95 -8.63
N VAL A 393 12.60 -16.01 -7.91
CA VAL A 393 11.64 -16.96 -7.31
C VAL A 393 11.45 -16.56 -5.86
N SER A 394 10.20 -16.40 -5.42
CA SER A 394 9.89 -16.29 -4.00
C SER A 394 9.24 -17.57 -3.51
N THR A 395 9.73 -18.09 -2.39
CA THR A 395 9.25 -19.33 -1.76
C THR A 395 8.74 -19.04 -0.35
N ASP A 396 7.84 -19.87 0.15
CA ASP A 396 7.40 -19.89 1.56
C ASP A 396 8.26 -20.80 2.46
N ASP A 397 9.15 -21.60 1.86
CA ASP A 397 10.01 -22.54 2.57
C ASP A 397 11.38 -21.93 2.87
N ARG A 398 11.61 -21.55 4.12
CA ARG A 398 12.88 -20.99 4.58
C ARG A 398 14.07 -21.95 4.47
N ASN A 399 13.79 -23.25 4.44
CA ASN A 399 14.78 -24.33 4.31
C ASN A 399 14.73 -24.98 2.90
N TRP A 400 14.42 -24.19 1.88
CA TRP A 400 14.28 -24.66 0.50
C TRP A 400 15.49 -25.47 -0.01
N GLU A 401 16.67 -25.21 0.53
CA GLU A 401 17.90 -25.93 0.17
C GLU A 401 17.77 -27.45 0.42
N LEU A 402 17.01 -27.86 1.43
CA LEU A 402 16.73 -29.26 1.71
C LEU A 402 15.90 -29.94 0.60
N LYS A 403 15.22 -29.13 -0.22
CA LYS A 403 14.42 -29.54 -1.38
C LYS A 403 15.07 -29.15 -2.71
N SER A 404 16.31 -28.69 -2.71
CA SER A 404 17.00 -28.13 -3.89
C SER A 404 16.97 -29.05 -5.10
N LYS A 405 17.07 -30.38 -4.90
CA LYS A 405 16.99 -31.39 -5.98
C LYS A 405 15.61 -31.35 -6.70
N ALA A 406 14.52 -31.20 -5.97
CA ALA A 406 13.18 -31.11 -6.54
C ALA A 406 12.93 -29.73 -7.20
N LEU A 407 13.48 -28.67 -6.63
CA LEU A 407 13.32 -27.30 -7.13
C LEU A 407 14.21 -26.99 -8.35
N TYR A 408 15.25 -27.78 -8.57
CA TYR A 408 16.23 -27.53 -9.65
C TYR A 408 15.59 -27.43 -11.05
N ALA A 409 14.61 -28.28 -11.35
CA ALA A 409 13.87 -28.21 -12.61
C ALA A 409 13.09 -26.90 -12.75
N ARG A 410 12.42 -26.43 -11.69
CA ARG A 410 11.68 -25.15 -11.66
C ARG A 410 12.62 -23.97 -11.88
N PHE A 411 13.78 -23.95 -11.21
CA PHE A 411 14.79 -22.89 -11.39
C PHE A 411 15.31 -22.83 -12.83
N ASN A 412 15.54 -23.99 -13.43
CA ASN A 412 15.96 -24.05 -14.83
C ASN A 412 14.86 -23.62 -15.81
N GLN A 413 13.63 -24.10 -15.63
CA GLN A 413 12.49 -23.76 -16.49
C GLN A 413 12.16 -22.26 -16.42
N SER A 414 12.16 -21.68 -15.23
CA SER A 414 11.88 -20.26 -15.01
C SER A 414 13.04 -19.33 -15.38
N ARG A 415 14.23 -19.90 -15.66
CA ARG A 415 15.47 -19.13 -15.85
C ARG A 415 15.84 -18.25 -14.67
N ALA A 416 15.38 -18.62 -13.47
CA ALA A 416 15.60 -17.87 -12.26
C ALA A 416 17.10 -17.62 -12.00
N ILE A 417 17.41 -16.41 -11.53
CA ILE A 417 18.76 -15.99 -11.17
C ILE A 417 18.91 -15.75 -9.68
N ALA A 418 17.81 -15.61 -8.96
CA ALA A 418 17.80 -15.43 -7.51
C ALA A 418 16.57 -16.08 -6.89
N ILE A 419 16.67 -16.36 -5.59
CA ILE A 419 15.58 -16.82 -4.74
C ILE A 419 15.51 -15.96 -3.48
N ASP A 420 14.31 -15.57 -3.09
CA ASP A 420 13.99 -14.89 -1.83
C ASP A 420 12.68 -15.44 -1.25
N MET A 421 12.04 -14.68 -0.36
CA MET A 421 10.78 -15.08 0.24
C MET A 421 9.66 -14.02 0.13
N GLU A 422 9.93 -12.80 -0.34
CA GLU A 422 8.99 -11.68 -0.25
C GLU A 422 8.68 -10.98 -1.57
N SER A 423 9.64 -10.95 -2.49
CA SER A 423 9.57 -10.10 -3.69
C SER A 423 8.35 -10.38 -4.56
N ALA A 424 7.97 -11.65 -4.73
CA ALA A 424 6.83 -12.00 -5.56
C ALA A 424 5.51 -11.59 -4.88
N ALA A 425 5.39 -11.70 -3.56
CA ALA A 425 4.21 -11.25 -2.82
C ALA A 425 4.08 -9.72 -2.86
N VAL A 426 5.19 -8.97 -2.69
CA VAL A 426 5.23 -7.51 -2.83
C VAL A 426 4.81 -7.08 -4.24
N ALA A 427 5.33 -7.73 -5.27
CA ALA A 427 5.03 -7.42 -6.66
C ALA A 427 3.57 -7.79 -7.02
N ALA A 428 3.12 -8.97 -6.64
CA ALA A 428 1.76 -9.45 -6.91
C ALA A 428 0.69 -8.57 -6.24
N ASN A 429 0.92 -8.15 -4.99
CA ASN A 429 0.03 -7.20 -4.32
C ASN A 429 0.11 -5.79 -4.93
N GLY A 430 1.28 -5.35 -5.39
CA GLY A 430 1.40 -4.11 -6.15
C GLY A 430 0.56 -4.13 -7.43
N PHE A 431 0.64 -5.23 -8.16
CA PHE A 431 -0.20 -5.46 -9.34
C PHE A 431 -1.69 -5.49 -8.98
N ARG A 432 -2.08 -6.29 -7.99
CA ARG A 432 -3.47 -6.45 -7.52
C ARG A 432 -4.08 -5.15 -7.00
N LEU A 433 -3.32 -4.37 -6.22
CA LEU A 433 -3.80 -3.17 -5.52
C LEU A 433 -3.45 -1.86 -6.26
N ARG A 434 -2.96 -1.95 -7.50
CA ARG A 434 -2.63 -0.80 -8.38
C ARG A 434 -1.59 0.15 -7.76
N VAL A 435 -0.60 -0.41 -7.09
CA VAL A 435 0.55 0.34 -6.59
C VAL A 435 1.80 -0.05 -7.39
N PRO A 436 2.48 0.89 -8.06
CA PRO A 436 3.73 0.62 -8.74
C PRO A 436 4.77 0.00 -7.81
N TYR A 437 5.49 -1.00 -8.28
CA TYR A 437 6.39 -1.82 -7.47
C TYR A 437 7.70 -2.13 -8.18
N GLY A 438 8.73 -2.42 -7.40
CA GLY A 438 10.02 -2.90 -7.90
C GLY A 438 10.78 -3.66 -6.84
N THR A 439 11.81 -4.40 -7.29
CA THR A 439 12.65 -5.20 -6.43
C THR A 439 14.09 -5.11 -6.87
N LEU A 440 14.95 -4.73 -5.95
CA LEU A 440 16.40 -4.84 -6.08
C LEU A 440 16.92 -5.64 -4.90
N LEU A 441 17.58 -6.76 -5.16
CA LEU A 441 18.14 -7.63 -4.13
C LEU A 441 19.66 -7.64 -4.20
N CYS A 442 20.31 -8.00 -3.09
CA CYS A 442 21.74 -8.21 -3.00
C CYS A 442 22.03 -9.69 -2.72
N VAL A 443 22.89 -10.31 -3.52
CA VAL A 443 23.28 -11.71 -3.35
C VAL A 443 24.06 -11.87 -2.05
N SER A 444 23.50 -12.60 -1.09
CA SER A 444 24.08 -12.85 0.23
C SER A 444 24.81 -14.18 0.36
N ASP A 445 24.42 -15.13 -0.46
CA ASP A 445 24.93 -16.52 -0.49
C ASP A 445 24.60 -17.20 -1.81
N LYS A 446 25.23 -18.33 -2.10
CA LYS A 446 24.96 -19.13 -3.30
C LYS A 446 24.88 -20.61 -2.90
N PRO A 447 23.78 -21.06 -2.28
CA PRO A 447 23.67 -22.39 -1.70
C PRO A 447 23.89 -23.51 -2.71
N LEU A 448 23.37 -23.38 -3.95
CA LEU A 448 23.54 -24.37 -5.01
C LEU A 448 25.01 -24.54 -5.48
N HIS A 449 25.89 -23.63 -5.09
CA HIS A 449 27.30 -23.61 -5.50
C HIS A 449 28.27 -23.76 -4.32
N GLY A 450 27.75 -24.21 -3.15
CA GLY A 450 28.56 -24.46 -1.95
C GLY A 450 29.01 -23.22 -1.19
N GLU A 451 28.57 -22.02 -1.59
CA GLU A 451 28.88 -20.77 -0.91
C GLU A 451 27.76 -20.44 0.10
N LEU A 452 27.87 -21.09 1.27
CA LEU A 452 26.93 -20.90 2.37
C LEU A 452 27.34 -19.71 3.26
N LYS A 453 26.35 -19.17 3.98
CA LYS A 453 26.51 -18.05 4.91
C LYS A 453 27.27 -18.52 6.16
N LEU A 454 28.59 -18.29 6.24
CA LEU A 454 29.39 -18.65 7.39
C LEU A 454 29.53 -17.46 8.36
N ARG A 455 29.47 -17.76 9.68
CA ARG A 455 29.73 -16.78 10.74
C ARG A 455 31.16 -16.25 10.60
N GLY A 456 31.33 -14.93 10.53
CA GLY A 456 32.64 -14.28 10.54
C GLY A 456 33.14 -13.73 9.19
N MET A 457 32.86 -14.36 8.05
CA MET A 457 33.21 -13.79 6.73
C MET A 457 32.32 -12.60 6.36
N ALA A 458 31.27 -12.39 7.11
CA ALA A 458 30.12 -11.57 6.77
C ALA A 458 30.23 -10.10 7.21
N ASN A 459 30.91 -9.77 8.32
CA ASN A 459 30.56 -8.52 9.01
C ASN A 459 31.03 -7.22 8.35
N ALA A 460 32.22 -7.15 7.76
CA ALA A 460 32.69 -5.92 7.08
C ALA A 460 32.09 -5.79 5.68
N PHE A 461 32.10 -6.90 4.93
CA PHE A 461 31.53 -6.95 3.58
C PHE A 461 30.02 -6.65 3.59
N TYR A 462 29.27 -7.29 4.49
CA TYR A 462 27.83 -7.04 4.60
C TYR A 462 27.51 -5.59 5.01
N ARG A 463 28.26 -5.02 5.94
CA ARG A 463 28.03 -3.60 6.34
C ARG A 463 28.18 -2.68 5.14
N GLN A 464 29.27 -2.76 4.42
CA GLN A 464 29.50 -1.91 3.25
C GLN A 464 28.45 -2.13 2.16
N ARG A 465 28.04 -3.38 1.90
CA ARG A 465 27.05 -3.69 0.86
C ARG A 465 25.63 -3.29 1.27
N VAL A 466 25.24 -3.47 2.52
CA VAL A 466 23.94 -3.04 3.04
C VAL A 466 23.83 -1.52 2.96
N SER A 467 24.84 -0.78 3.40
CA SER A 467 24.86 0.69 3.31
C SER A 467 24.75 1.17 1.86
N GLN A 468 25.57 0.62 0.95
CA GLN A 468 25.48 0.93 -0.48
C GLN A 468 24.11 0.60 -1.07
N HIS A 469 23.54 -0.56 -0.72
CA HIS A 469 22.24 -0.98 -1.23
C HIS A 469 21.09 -0.10 -0.72
N MET A 470 21.12 0.29 0.56
CA MET A 470 20.18 1.26 1.10
C MET A 470 20.29 2.61 0.38
N THR A 471 21.50 3.09 0.14
CA THR A 471 21.75 4.32 -0.64
C THR A 471 21.16 4.21 -2.06
N ILE A 472 21.28 3.05 -2.72
CA ILE A 472 20.67 2.83 -4.04
C ILE A 472 19.15 2.90 -3.96
N GLY A 473 18.53 2.30 -2.94
CA GLY A 473 17.08 2.36 -2.74
C GLY A 473 16.58 3.80 -2.58
N LEU A 474 17.27 4.60 -1.77
CA LEU A 474 16.95 6.02 -1.56
C LEU A 474 17.21 6.86 -2.82
N GLU A 475 18.29 6.58 -3.54
CA GLU A 475 18.60 7.25 -4.81
C GLU A 475 17.54 6.94 -5.87
N ALA A 476 17.05 5.70 -5.95
CA ALA A 476 15.96 5.35 -6.85
C ALA A 476 14.68 6.17 -6.54
N ILE A 477 14.34 6.32 -5.25
CA ILE A 477 13.22 7.18 -4.85
C ILE A 477 13.47 8.64 -5.21
N ARG A 478 14.70 9.14 -5.04
CA ARG A 478 15.06 10.50 -5.43
C ARG A 478 14.85 10.72 -6.94
N ILE A 479 15.30 9.78 -7.77
CA ILE A 479 15.11 9.81 -9.23
C ILE A 479 13.61 9.80 -9.58
N LEU A 480 12.83 8.90 -8.97
CA LEU A 480 11.39 8.81 -9.22
C LEU A 480 10.64 10.08 -8.83
N ARG A 481 11.05 10.72 -7.73
CA ARG A 481 10.50 12.00 -7.28
C ARG A 481 10.86 13.14 -8.24
N GLU A 482 12.10 13.21 -8.70
CA GLU A 482 12.58 14.24 -9.63
C GLU A 482 11.97 14.12 -11.02
N ASN A 483 11.75 12.91 -11.49
CA ASN A 483 11.04 12.66 -12.76
C ASN A 483 9.56 13.04 -12.70
N GLY A 484 9.03 13.28 -11.50
CA GLY A 484 7.63 13.61 -11.26
C GLY A 484 6.74 12.37 -11.09
N VAL A 485 5.93 12.40 -10.04
CA VAL A 485 5.00 11.31 -9.69
C VAL A 485 3.94 11.05 -10.77
N GLU A 486 3.68 12.01 -11.64
CA GLU A 486 2.80 11.89 -12.80
C GLU A 486 3.24 10.77 -13.77
N GLN A 487 4.54 10.50 -13.84
CA GLN A 487 5.09 9.43 -14.68
C GLN A 487 4.91 8.04 -14.06
N LEU A 488 4.76 7.97 -12.72
CA LEU A 488 4.46 6.77 -11.98
C LEU A 488 2.96 6.51 -11.96
N HIS A 489 2.37 6.24 -13.08
CA HIS A 489 0.93 5.98 -13.15
C HIS A 489 0.63 4.49 -13.15
N SER A 490 -0.53 4.15 -12.62
CA SER A 490 -0.99 2.76 -12.53
C SER A 490 -1.71 2.25 -13.78
N ARG A 491 -1.62 2.95 -14.93
CA ARG A 491 -2.33 2.59 -16.15
C ARG A 491 -2.07 1.15 -16.59
N LYS A 492 -0.83 0.69 -16.48
CA LYS A 492 -0.43 -0.67 -16.82
C LYS A 492 -0.98 -1.73 -15.86
N LEU A 493 -1.43 -1.30 -14.68
CA LEU A 493 -1.98 -2.15 -13.65
C LEU A 493 -3.50 -2.21 -13.70
N ARG A 494 -4.15 -1.41 -14.56
CA ARG A 494 -5.62 -1.30 -14.63
C ARG A 494 -6.20 -2.24 -15.67
N SER A 495 -7.38 -2.77 -15.36
CA SER A 495 -8.19 -3.55 -16.29
C SER A 495 -9.19 -2.66 -17.07
N PHE A 496 -10.15 -3.26 -17.78
CA PHE A 496 -11.12 -2.53 -18.59
C PHE A 496 -12.18 -1.81 -17.76
N ASP A 497 -12.58 -2.42 -16.63
CA ASP A 497 -13.70 -1.97 -15.79
C ASP A 497 -13.22 -1.53 -14.41
N GLU A 498 -12.18 -0.72 -14.40
CA GLU A 498 -11.57 -0.22 -13.17
C GLU A 498 -12.38 0.94 -12.56
N PRO A 499 -12.44 1.04 -11.23
CA PRO A 499 -12.92 2.24 -10.55
C PRO A 499 -12.16 3.48 -11.01
N ALA A 500 -12.85 4.63 -11.03
CA ALA A 500 -12.25 5.87 -11.53
C ALA A 500 -11.09 6.39 -10.65
N PHE A 501 -11.12 6.12 -9.36
CA PHE A 501 -10.09 6.56 -8.43
C PHE A 501 -8.79 5.76 -8.61
N ARG A 502 -7.69 6.49 -8.41
CA ARG A 502 -6.35 5.89 -8.42
C ARG A 502 -6.21 4.82 -7.35
#